data_c479071a33aafa4610346edadf4d9df2
#
_entry.id   c479071a33aafa4610346edadf4d9df2
#
_cell.length_a   1.000
_cell.length_b   1.000
_cell.length_c   1.000
_cell.angle_alpha   90.00
_cell.angle_beta   90.00
_cell.angle_gamma   90.00
#
_symmetry.space_group_name_H-M   'P 1'
#
loop_
_entity.id
_entity.type
_entity.pdbx_description
1 polymer ?
#
loop_
_entity_poly.entity_id
_entity_poly.type
_entity_poly.pdbx_seq_one_letter_code
_entity_poly.pdbx_strand_id
1 'polypeptide(L)'
;LSLHDALPIWFSSNEIVEVGPDFIISETHHGFVCANAGIDESNADEGLATPMPKDSDKSAREIRRYLEEEFGEEIAVIITDTQGRAFRNGAVGVAIGCSGIKALWKRVGEKDLYGRKLETTEIATGDELAAAASLVMGQADEGLPVVIIRGFDSFDKLRDVDSSITSLIRR
;
A
#
# COMPACT_ATOMS: atom_id res chain seq x y z
N LEU A 1 14.68 6.51 20.34
CA LEU A 1 15.40 5.88 19.22
C LEU A 1 16.90 6.06 19.39
N SER A 2 17.66 4.98 19.24
CA SER A 2 19.13 5.08 19.18
C SER A 2 19.58 5.68 17.84
N LEU A 3 20.82 6.14 17.75
CA LEU A 3 21.37 6.60 16.47
C LEU A 3 21.38 5.47 15.42
N HIS A 4 21.57 4.23 15.87
CA HIS A 4 21.58 3.04 15.03
C HIS A 4 20.21 2.80 14.36
N ASP A 5 19.11 2.99 15.11
CA ASP A 5 17.74 2.83 14.61
C ASP A 5 17.34 4.02 13.71
N ALA A 6 17.83 5.21 13.99
CA ALA A 6 17.48 6.42 13.25
C ALA A 6 18.13 6.51 11.86
N LEU A 7 19.33 5.94 11.66
CA LEU A 7 20.07 6.04 10.40
C LEU A 7 19.34 5.39 9.20
N PRO A 8 18.79 4.16 9.28
CA PRO A 8 18.05 3.57 8.18
C PRO A 8 16.83 4.42 7.79
N ILE A 9 16.11 4.96 8.79
CA ILE A 9 14.95 5.85 8.59
C ILE A 9 15.37 7.10 7.82
N TRP A 10 16.46 7.74 8.25
CA TRP A 10 17.01 8.92 7.59
C TRP A 10 17.36 8.67 6.13
N PHE A 11 18.06 7.54 5.85
CA PHE A 11 18.44 7.18 4.49
C PHE A 11 17.25 6.77 3.59
N SER A 12 16.11 6.42 4.17
CA SER A 12 14.89 6.04 3.45
C SER A 12 13.90 7.21 3.29
N SER A 13 14.27 8.41 3.77
CA SER A 13 13.39 9.58 3.81
C SER A 13 13.87 10.70 2.90
N ASN A 14 12.93 11.39 2.28
CA ASN A 14 13.13 12.70 1.63
C ASN A 14 13.11 13.82 2.66
N GLU A 15 12.18 13.76 3.62
CA GLU A 15 11.95 14.77 4.63
C GLU A 15 11.55 14.14 5.96
N ILE A 16 12.06 14.69 7.05
CA ILE A 16 11.61 14.37 8.39
C ILE A 16 10.52 15.36 8.79
N VAL A 17 9.32 14.86 8.98
CA VAL A 17 8.13 15.66 9.29
C VAL A 17 8.01 15.90 10.79
N GLU A 18 8.22 14.87 11.61
CA GLU A 18 8.09 14.94 13.06
C GLU A 18 8.98 13.90 13.73
N VAL A 19 9.56 14.26 14.87
CA VAL A 19 10.31 13.34 15.72
C VAL A 19 9.59 13.23 17.07
N GLY A 20 9.01 12.06 17.32
CA GLY A 20 8.42 11.70 18.61
C GLY A 20 9.44 11.01 19.53
N PRO A 21 8.99 10.64 20.76
CA PRO A 21 9.87 9.96 21.72
C PRO A 21 10.38 8.61 21.19
N ASP A 22 9.50 7.86 20.49
CA ASP A 22 9.75 6.47 20.07
C ASP A 22 9.52 6.24 18.58
N PHE A 23 9.26 7.31 17.81
CA PHE A 23 8.99 7.22 16.37
C PHE A 23 9.49 8.46 15.62
N ILE A 24 9.70 8.31 14.33
CA ILE A 24 9.96 9.39 13.39
C ILE A 24 8.88 9.34 12.30
N ILE A 25 8.15 10.43 12.08
CA ILE A 25 7.31 10.58 10.91
C ILE A 25 8.15 11.20 9.80
N SER A 26 8.19 10.55 8.66
CA SER A 26 8.94 11.04 7.52
C SER A 26 8.20 10.85 6.20
N GLU A 27 8.51 11.69 5.22
CA GLU A 27 8.18 11.43 3.83
C GLU A 27 9.24 10.51 3.23
N THR A 28 8.82 9.36 2.75
CA THR A 28 9.71 8.38 2.11
C THR A 28 10.06 8.81 0.68
N HIS A 29 11.07 8.17 0.06
CA HIS A 29 11.39 8.38 -1.36
C HIS A 29 10.24 8.06 -2.32
N HIS A 30 9.26 7.28 -1.88
CA HIS A 30 8.05 6.97 -2.63
C HIS A 30 6.98 8.05 -2.53
N GLY A 31 7.13 9.01 -1.58
CA GLY A 31 6.16 10.05 -1.27
C GLY A 31 5.11 9.66 -0.22
N PHE A 32 5.28 8.54 0.46
CA PHE A 32 4.43 8.19 1.62
C PHE A 32 4.88 8.95 2.86
N VAL A 33 3.93 9.50 3.61
CA VAL A 33 4.19 10.06 4.94
C VAL A 33 3.78 9.02 5.98
N CYS A 34 4.75 8.38 6.61
CA CYS A 34 4.52 7.29 7.55
C CYS A 34 5.55 7.28 8.68
N ALA A 35 5.29 6.44 9.69
CA ALA A 35 6.22 6.23 10.79
C ALA A 35 7.45 5.44 10.31
N ASN A 36 8.62 5.84 10.81
CA ASN A 36 9.90 5.16 10.63
C ASN A 36 10.25 4.85 9.16
N ALA A 37 9.78 5.68 8.22
CA ALA A 37 9.93 5.48 6.78
C ALA A 37 9.44 4.10 6.28
N GLY A 38 8.50 3.47 6.97
CA GLY A 38 8.03 2.12 6.68
C GLY A 38 9.07 1.02 6.96
N ILE A 39 10.08 1.31 7.77
CA ILE A 39 11.04 0.29 8.23
C ILE A 39 10.42 -0.46 9.41
N ASP A 40 10.39 -1.77 9.30
CA ASP A 40 9.82 -2.68 10.31
C ASP A 40 10.87 -3.67 10.80
N GLU A 41 10.95 -3.83 12.12
CA GLU A 41 11.80 -4.80 12.81
C GLU A 41 11.01 -6.05 13.21
N SER A 42 9.67 -6.01 13.10
CA SER A 42 8.83 -7.15 13.44
C SER A 42 9.01 -8.29 12.42
N ASN A 43 8.99 -9.52 12.90
CA ASN A 43 9.22 -10.72 12.10
C ASN A 43 10.52 -10.72 11.27
N ALA A 44 11.52 -9.93 11.70
CA ALA A 44 12.89 -9.97 11.21
C ALA A 44 13.81 -10.64 12.24
N ASP A 45 14.97 -11.14 11.79
CA ASP A 45 15.98 -11.67 12.71
C ASP A 45 16.51 -10.54 13.62
N GLU A 46 17.00 -10.92 14.81
CA GLU A 46 17.51 -9.96 15.80
C GLU A 46 18.57 -9.03 15.21
N GLY A 47 18.34 -7.71 15.33
CA GLY A 47 19.21 -6.66 14.81
C GLY A 47 19.06 -6.41 13.30
N LEU A 48 18.07 -6.99 12.66
CA LEU A 48 17.71 -6.71 11.27
C LEU A 48 16.37 -5.95 11.20
N ALA A 49 16.20 -5.21 10.11
CA ALA A 49 14.97 -4.50 9.80
C ALA A 49 14.66 -4.62 8.31
N THR A 50 13.38 -4.66 7.98
CA THR A 50 12.88 -4.78 6.61
C THR A 50 12.47 -3.41 6.09
N PRO A 51 13.15 -2.84 5.08
CA PRO A 51 12.73 -1.61 4.43
C PRO A 51 11.64 -1.89 3.39
N MET A 52 10.90 -0.84 3.02
CA MET A 52 10.00 -0.92 1.86
C MET A 52 10.80 -1.24 0.57
N PRO A 53 10.20 -1.93 -0.43
CA PRO A 53 10.83 -2.13 -1.73
C PRO A 53 11.20 -0.80 -2.37
N LYS A 54 12.36 -0.71 -3.03
CA LYS A 54 12.80 0.54 -3.69
C LYS A 54 11.82 1.06 -4.75
N ASP A 55 11.12 0.17 -5.41
CA ASP A 55 10.06 0.45 -6.38
C ASP A 55 9.00 -0.64 -6.22
N SER A 56 7.99 -0.33 -5.42
CA SER A 56 6.92 -1.27 -5.08
C SER A 56 6.02 -1.57 -6.27
N ASP A 57 5.80 -0.61 -7.18
CA ASP A 57 5.02 -0.84 -8.41
C ASP A 57 5.77 -1.78 -9.35
N LYS A 58 7.09 -1.65 -9.46
CA LYS A 58 7.92 -2.58 -10.23
C LYS A 58 7.84 -3.98 -9.64
N SER A 59 7.98 -4.11 -8.33
CA SER A 59 7.84 -5.41 -7.64
C SER A 59 6.47 -6.03 -7.89
N ALA A 60 5.39 -5.25 -7.76
CA ALA A 60 4.03 -5.72 -8.07
C ALA A 60 3.90 -6.18 -9.52
N ARG A 61 4.50 -5.45 -10.47
CA ARG A 61 4.48 -5.78 -11.90
C ARG A 61 5.24 -7.06 -12.23
N GLU A 62 6.39 -7.27 -11.61
CA GLU A 62 7.19 -8.48 -11.79
C GLU A 62 6.46 -9.71 -11.24
N ILE A 63 5.89 -9.62 -10.04
CA ILE A 63 5.08 -10.69 -9.43
C ILE A 63 3.85 -10.97 -10.30
N ARG A 64 3.11 -9.94 -10.72
CA ARG A 64 1.94 -10.11 -11.58
C ARG A 64 2.27 -10.86 -12.87
N ARG A 65 3.31 -10.41 -13.59
CA ARG A 65 3.72 -11.05 -14.85
C ARG A 65 4.05 -12.52 -14.67
N TYR A 66 4.81 -12.85 -13.62
CA TYR A 66 5.15 -14.23 -13.31
C TYR A 66 3.89 -15.08 -13.04
N LEU A 67 2.96 -14.57 -12.25
CA LEU A 67 1.73 -15.28 -11.92
C LEU A 67 0.80 -15.43 -13.14
N GLU A 68 0.64 -14.39 -13.96
CA GLU A 68 -0.15 -14.46 -15.19
C GLU A 68 0.43 -15.45 -16.20
N GLU A 69 1.76 -15.50 -16.32
CA GLU A 69 2.46 -16.46 -17.19
C GLU A 69 2.32 -17.91 -16.69
N GLU A 70 2.40 -18.13 -15.38
CA GLU A 70 2.32 -19.45 -14.78
C GLU A 70 0.89 -20.02 -14.78
N PHE A 71 -0.11 -19.18 -14.52
CA PHE A 71 -1.51 -19.63 -14.33
C PHE A 71 -2.41 -19.39 -15.54
N GLY A 72 -2.00 -18.56 -16.51
CA GLY A 72 -2.80 -18.22 -17.69
C GLY A 72 -4.03 -17.37 -17.38
N GLU A 73 -4.05 -16.70 -16.23
CA GLU A 73 -5.19 -15.92 -15.74
C GLU A 73 -4.80 -14.44 -15.60
N GLU A 74 -5.75 -13.53 -15.81
CA GLU A 74 -5.54 -12.11 -15.51
C GLU A 74 -5.54 -11.88 -13.99
N ILE A 75 -4.44 -11.31 -13.49
CA ILE A 75 -4.21 -11.11 -12.06
C ILE A 75 -3.87 -9.63 -11.81
N ALA A 76 -4.30 -9.11 -10.67
CA ALA A 76 -3.75 -7.89 -10.11
C ALA A 76 -2.92 -8.22 -8.87
N VAL A 77 -1.86 -7.47 -8.66
CA VAL A 77 -1.01 -7.57 -7.48
C VAL A 77 -0.97 -6.23 -6.77
N ILE A 78 -1.23 -6.26 -5.46
CA ILE A 78 -1.11 -5.12 -4.57
C ILE A 78 -0.08 -5.49 -3.50
N ILE A 79 0.96 -4.69 -3.36
CA ILE A 79 1.90 -4.78 -2.25
C ILE A 79 1.38 -3.89 -1.14
N THR A 80 1.34 -4.42 0.07
CA THR A 80 0.74 -3.76 1.22
C THR A 80 1.76 -3.52 2.32
N ASP A 81 1.50 -2.48 3.09
CA ASP A 81 2.18 -2.16 4.33
C ASP A 81 1.13 -1.85 5.40
N THR A 82 1.53 -1.82 6.66
CA THR A 82 0.65 -1.50 7.78
C THR A 82 0.96 -0.11 8.31
N GLN A 83 0.01 0.81 8.17
CA GLN A 83 0.23 2.20 8.56
C GLN A 83 -0.83 2.73 9.53
N GLY A 84 -0.36 3.58 10.45
CA GLY A 84 -1.22 4.43 11.25
C GLY A 84 -1.91 5.50 10.38
N ARG A 85 -2.94 6.12 10.94
CA ARG A 85 -3.68 7.22 10.27
C ARG A 85 -3.77 8.39 11.21
N ALA A 86 -3.62 9.60 10.66
CA ALA A 86 -3.80 10.83 11.42
C ALA A 86 -5.18 10.87 12.12
N PHE A 87 -5.20 11.25 13.38
CA PHE A 87 -6.40 11.39 14.22
C PHE A 87 -7.26 10.13 14.40
N ARG A 88 -6.69 8.94 14.18
CA ARG A 88 -7.39 7.66 14.40
C ARG A 88 -6.48 6.68 15.13
N ASN A 89 -7.07 5.92 16.05
CA ASN A 89 -6.38 4.81 16.70
C ASN A 89 -6.33 3.58 15.80
N GLY A 90 -5.29 2.78 15.95
CA GLY A 90 -5.06 1.55 15.19
C GLY A 90 -4.46 1.79 13.81
N ALA A 91 -3.74 0.80 13.32
CA ALA A 91 -3.20 0.76 11.98
C ALA A 91 -4.13 0.00 11.03
N VAL A 92 -3.92 0.16 9.72
CA VAL A 92 -4.62 -0.57 8.66
C VAL A 92 -3.63 -0.95 7.57
N GLY A 93 -3.95 -1.99 6.81
CA GLY A 93 -3.26 -2.26 5.57
C GLY A 93 -3.50 -1.13 4.57
N VAL A 94 -2.43 -0.64 3.97
CA VAL A 94 -2.46 0.35 2.88
C VAL A 94 -1.69 -0.20 1.69
N ALA A 95 -2.08 0.20 0.49
CA ALA A 95 -1.35 -0.17 -0.71
C ALA A 95 -0.11 0.70 -0.85
N ILE A 96 1.05 0.08 -1.04
CA ILE A 96 2.33 0.77 -1.31
C ILE A 96 2.87 0.48 -2.71
N GLY A 97 2.26 -0.44 -3.45
CA GLY A 97 2.56 -0.74 -4.84
C GLY A 97 1.42 -1.51 -5.49
N CYS A 98 1.20 -1.32 -6.78
CA CYS A 98 0.15 -2.02 -7.50
C CYS A 98 0.52 -2.30 -8.97
N SER A 99 -0.08 -3.34 -9.52
CA SER A 99 -0.06 -3.65 -10.95
C SER A 99 -1.28 -4.49 -11.33
N GLY A 100 -1.86 -4.19 -12.47
CA GLY A 100 -3.00 -4.93 -13.02
C GLY A 100 -4.37 -4.41 -12.59
N ILE A 101 -4.42 -3.41 -11.71
CA ILE A 101 -5.67 -2.77 -11.29
C ILE A 101 -5.42 -1.30 -10.95
N LYS A 102 -6.37 -0.42 -11.25
CA LYS A 102 -6.32 0.99 -10.85
C LYS A 102 -6.38 1.11 -9.35
N ALA A 103 -5.32 1.68 -8.73
CA ALA A 103 -5.30 1.93 -7.30
C ALA A 103 -6.33 2.99 -6.88
N LEU A 104 -6.56 4.00 -7.74
CA LEU A 104 -7.58 5.04 -7.56
C LEU A 104 -8.69 4.88 -8.60
N TRP A 105 -9.91 4.67 -8.16
CA TRP A 105 -11.10 4.62 -9.01
C TRP A 105 -11.82 5.97 -9.01
N LYS A 106 -11.71 6.70 -10.10
CA LYS A 106 -12.42 7.97 -10.30
C LYS A 106 -13.82 7.71 -10.83
N ARG A 107 -14.82 8.09 -10.06
CA ARG A 107 -16.25 7.96 -10.41
C ARG A 107 -16.90 9.30 -10.77
N VAL A 108 -16.11 10.33 -10.94
CA VAL A 108 -16.57 11.66 -11.35
C VAL A 108 -17.32 11.56 -12.68
N GLY A 109 -18.53 12.12 -12.74
CA GLY A 109 -19.42 12.06 -13.90
C GLY A 109 -20.34 10.84 -13.95
N GLU A 110 -20.11 9.81 -13.16
CA GLU A 110 -21.08 8.71 -12.98
C GLU A 110 -22.34 9.23 -12.27
N LYS A 111 -23.45 8.50 -12.38
CA LYS A 111 -24.72 8.88 -11.76
C LYS A 111 -24.96 8.09 -10.48
N ASP A 112 -25.53 8.76 -9.48
CA ASP A 112 -26.09 8.11 -8.29
C ASP A 112 -27.43 7.41 -8.62
N LEU A 113 -28.05 6.77 -7.62
CA LEU A 113 -29.34 6.08 -7.76
C LEU A 113 -30.48 6.99 -8.23
N TYR A 114 -30.37 8.30 -8.05
CA TYR A 114 -31.37 9.30 -8.43
C TYR A 114 -31.01 10.05 -9.70
N GLY A 115 -29.95 9.62 -10.41
CA GLY A 115 -29.52 10.21 -11.66
C GLY A 115 -28.67 11.48 -11.53
N ARG A 116 -28.25 11.88 -10.34
CA ARG A 116 -27.35 13.03 -10.11
C ARG A 116 -25.92 12.63 -10.43
N LYS A 117 -25.19 13.51 -11.11
CA LYS A 117 -23.77 13.28 -11.39
C LYS A 117 -22.92 13.41 -10.13
N LEU A 118 -22.02 12.45 -9.96
CA LEU A 118 -20.99 12.51 -8.93
C LEU A 118 -19.93 13.55 -9.34
N GLU A 119 -19.60 14.47 -8.45
CA GLU A 119 -18.71 15.59 -8.75
C GLU A 119 -17.27 15.35 -8.28
N THR A 120 -17.10 14.65 -7.16
CA THR A 120 -15.80 14.51 -6.50
C THR A 120 -15.49 13.08 -6.02
N THR A 121 -16.30 12.09 -6.40
CA THR A 121 -16.18 10.73 -5.87
C THR A 121 -14.95 10.03 -6.46
N GLU A 122 -14.00 9.75 -5.59
CA GLU A 122 -12.84 8.91 -5.85
C GLU A 122 -12.75 7.83 -4.76
N ILE A 123 -12.41 6.60 -5.15
CA ILE A 123 -12.30 5.44 -4.27
C ILE A 123 -10.84 4.98 -4.30
N ALA A 124 -10.23 4.87 -3.14
CA ALA A 124 -8.88 4.33 -2.97
C ALA A 124 -8.93 2.80 -3.00
N THR A 125 -9.24 2.23 -4.18
CA THR A 125 -9.46 0.78 -4.35
C THR A 125 -8.25 -0.04 -3.90
N GLY A 126 -7.03 0.47 -4.13
CA GLY A 126 -5.81 -0.17 -3.65
C GLY A 126 -5.81 -0.32 -2.13
N ASP A 127 -6.14 0.77 -1.41
CA ASP A 127 -6.17 0.76 0.06
C ASP A 127 -7.32 -0.08 0.62
N GLU A 128 -8.50 -0.05 -0.02
CA GLU A 128 -9.63 -0.88 0.40
C GLU A 128 -9.31 -2.37 0.30
N LEU A 129 -8.67 -2.80 -0.80
CA LEU A 129 -8.24 -4.18 -1.00
C LEU A 129 -7.10 -4.55 -0.03
N ALA A 130 -6.14 -3.66 0.20
CA ALA A 130 -5.07 -3.85 1.16
C ALA A 130 -5.61 -4.00 2.59
N ALA A 131 -6.54 -3.13 3.00
CA ALA A 131 -7.18 -3.20 4.31
C ALA A 131 -8.01 -4.48 4.50
N ALA A 132 -8.73 -4.92 3.46
CA ALA A 132 -9.46 -6.19 3.50
C ALA A 132 -8.52 -7.39 3.64
N ALA A 133 -7.41 -7.41 2.90
CA ALA A 133 -6.40 -8.46 2.98
C ALA A 133 -5.74 -8.51 4.36
N SER A 134 -5.43 -7.35 4.96
CA SER A 134 -4.76 -7.25 6.26
C SER A 134 -5.56 -7.89 7.41
N LEU A 135 -6.89 -7.94 7.31
CA LEU A 135 -7.73 -8.64 8.28
C LEU A 135 -7.49 -10.16 8.30
N VAL A 136 -7.05 -10.72 7.18
CA VAL A 136 -6.74 -12.16 7.05
C VAL A 136 -5.26 -12.42 7.29
N MET A 137 -4.39 -11.51 6.84
CA MET A 137 -2.94 -11.63 7.01
C MET A 137 -2.54 -11.60 8.49
N GLY A 138 -3.28 -10.84 9.30
CA GLY A 138 -2.91 -10.58 10.68
C GLY A 138 -1.80 -9.54 10.81
N GLN A 139 -1.31 -9.36 12.05
CA GLN A 139 -0.33 -8.31 12.39
C GLN A 139 0.74 -8.82 13.37
N ALA A 140 0.78 -10.11 13.67
CA ALA A 140 1.67 -10.70 14.66
C ALA A 140 2.39 -11.94 14.12
N ASP A 141 1.95 -13.13 14.50
CA ASP A 141 2.60 -14.40 14.22
C ASP A 141 1.77 -15.32 13.28
N GLU A 142 0.78 -14.77 12.61
CA GLU A 142 -0.10 -15.54 11.73
C GLU A 142 0.63 -16.15 10.52
N GLY A 143 1.73 -15.55 10.08
CA GLY A 143 2.60 -16.08 9.04
C GLY A 143 1.94 -16.19 7.66
N LEU A 144 0.98 -15.30 7.35
CA LEU A 144 0.22 -15.27 6.10
C LEU A 144 0.63 -14.08 5.22
N PRO A 145 1.76 -14.15 4.50
CA PRO A 145 2.28 -13.00 3.74
C PRO A 145 1.51 -12.73 2.44
N VAL A 146 0.61 -13.63 2.02
CA VAL A 146 -0.14 -13.50 0.75
C VAL A 146 -1.60 -13.86 0.97
N VAL A 147 -2.49 -13.01 0.46
CA VAL A 147 -3.95 -13.23 0.45
C VAL A 147 -4.47 -13.12 -0.98
N ILE A 148 -5.36 -14.02 -1.36
CA ILE A 148 -6.05 -14.00 -2.66
C ILE A 148 -7.47 -13.48 -2.44
N ILE A 149 -7.82 -12.39 -3.11
CA ILE A 149 -9.18 -11.86 -3.16
C ILE A 149 -9.83 -12.30 -4.46
N ARG A 150 -10.98 -12.98 -4.37
CA ARG A 150 -11.77 -13.45 -5.52
C ARG A 150 -13.16 -12.82 -5.50
N GLY A 151 -13.79 -12.74 -6.68
CA GLY A 151 -15.16 -12.23 -6.80
C GLY A 151 -15.27 -10.72 -6.66
N PHE A 152 -14.20 -9.98 -7.02
CA PHE A 152 -14.29 -8.53 -7.12
C PHE A 152 -14.90 -8.12 -8.46
N ASP A 153 -16.20 -7.88 -8.48
CA ASP A 153 -17.00 -7.63 -9.69
C ASP A 153 -16.51 -6.46 -10.56
N SER A 154 -15.79 -5.53 -9.98
CA SER A 154 -15.23 -4.37 -10.71
C SER A 154 -13.82 -4.63 -11.27
N PHE A 155 -13.29 -5.84 -11.19
CA PHE A 155 -11.93 -6.14 -11.62
C PHE A 155 -11.70 -5.77 -13.09
N ASP A 156 -12.55 -6.26 -14.01
CA ASP A 156 -12.41 -6.00 -15.45
C ASP A 156 -12.50 -4.51 -15.77
N LYS A 157 -13.42 -3.80 -15.12
CA LYS A 157 -13.59 -2.34 -15.28
C LYS A 157 -12.36 -1.56 -14.81
N LEU A 158 -11.67 -2.06 -13.80
CA LEU A 158 -10.52 -1.41 -13.20
C LEU A 158 -9.19 -1.98 -13.69
N ARG A 159 -9.21 -2.95 -14.60
CA ARG A 159 -7.99 -3.55 -15.17
C ARG A 159 -7.07 -2.47 -15.74
N ASP A 160 -5.82 -2.44 -15.27
CA ASP A 160 -4.81 -1.49 -15.71
C ASP A 160 -3.42 -2.05 -15.42
N VAL A 161 -2.73 -2.52 -16.45
CA VAL A 161 -1.41 -3.16 -16.32
C VAL A 161 -0.28 -2.14 -16.05
N ASP A 162 -0.52 -0.88 -16.36
CA ASP A 162 0.40 0.23 -16.17
C ASP A 162 0.04 1.10 -14.96
N SER A 163 -0.85 0.60 -14.10
CA SER A 163 -1.25 1.28 -12.87
C SER A 163 -0.06 1.59 -11.95
N SER A 164 -0.18 2.65 -11.19
CA SER A 164 0.79 3.08 -10.22
C SER A 164 0.12 3.53 -8.92
N ILE A 165 0.78 3.22 -7.82
CA ILE A 165 0.36 3.64 -6.49
C ILE A 165 0.39 5.16 -6.31
N THR A 166 1.17 5.87 -7.12
CA THR A 166 1.28 7.33 -7.05
C THR A 166 -0.05 8.06 -7.24
N SER A 167 -1.06 7.39 -7.86
CA SER A 167 -2.41 7.91 -7.97
C SER A 167 -3.13 8.09 -6.62
N LEU A 168 -2.70 7.39 -5.57
CA LEU A 168 -3.22 7.51 -4.21
C LEU A 168 -2.50 8.58 -3.38
N ILE A 169 -1.32 9.03 -3.82
CA ILE A 169 -0.52 10.00 -3.07
C ILE A 169 -1.03 11.41 -3.37
N ARG A 170 -1.46 12.10 -2.33
CA ARG A 170 -1.88 13.51 -2.43
C ARG A 170 -0.66 14.41 -2.23
N ARG A 171 -0.33 15.20 -3.23
CA ARG A 171 0.70 16.23 -3.18
C ARG A 171 0.08 17.60 -2.90
#